data_1fb26f021838a9581fb8cfe58ae59e6b
#
_entry.id   1fb26f021838a9581fb8cfe58ae59e6b
#
_cell.length_a   1.000
_cell.length_b   1.000
_cell.length_c   1.000
_cell.angle_alpha   90.00
_cell.angle_beta   90.00
_cell.angle_gamma   90.00
#
_symmetry.space_group_name_H-M   'P 1'
#
loop_
_entity.id
_entity.type
_entity.pdbx_description
1 polymer ?
#
loop_
_entity_poly.entity_id
_entity_poly.type
_entity_poly.pdbx_seq_one_letter_code
_entity_poly.pdbx_strand_id
1 'polypeptide(L)'
;MLTQRSQVLEESITLAITALANELKAKGEDVISFSAGEPDFDTPQTIKNAAIAAIEKGCGKYTAVAGIADVLKAIQNKLKKDNNLSYETSEIITNVGAKHSLFECIECLVEEGDEVIIPSPYWVSYPEMVKFAGGKPVFIEGLEENGFKINAEQLKKAITPKTKILMLNSPSNPVGSIYNKEELLSIAKILEGTKIIVLSDEMYEKLRYDGFEFVAFASVSENALNRTVTINGLSKCGAMPGWRFGYMASKNKALISAVKRLQGQSTSNICSITQHAAIPALNGECDEDIEKMRQAFEKRRDLALNMLHQIPNISVYKPEGAFYLFVNTQKIEKDSMKFCQKLLEQEKVAVVPGIGFGMDGYFRLSYATSDELIKKGIERIANFIKNYK
;
A
#
# COMPACT_ATOMS: atom_id res chain seq x y z
N MET A 1 1.79 -15.93 29.77
CA MET A 1 2.67 -16.51 28.74
C MET A 1 2.07 -16.14 27.38
N LEU A 2 2.83 -15.52 26.48
CA LEU A 2 2.35 -15.14 25.14
C LEU A 2 2.33 -16.37 24.23
N THR A 3 1.47 -16.34 23.20
CA THR A 3 1.45 -17.38 22.16
C THR A 3 2.67 -17.25 21.24
N GLN A 4 3.14 -18.36 20.66
CA GLN A 4 4.22 -18.32 19.65
C GLN A 4 3.87 -17.37 18.49
N ARG A 5 2.61 -17.39 18.03
CA ARG A 5 2.09 -16.52 16.98
C ARG A 5 2.32 -15.03 17.26
N SER A 6 2.16 -14.57 18.51
CA SER A 6 2.38 -13.16 18.85
C SER A 6 3.87 -12.79 18.99
N GLN A 7 4.75 -13.77 19.16
CA GLN A 7 6.19 -13.54 19.35
C GLN A 7 6.96 -13.45 18.04
N VAL A 8 6.38 -13.87 16.92
CA VAL A 8 7.03 -13.78 15.60
C VAL A 8 6.88 -12.40 14.94
N LEU A 9 6.00 -11.54 15.48
CA LEU A 9 5.77 -10.19 14.93
C LEU A 9 6.91 -9.26 15.32
N GLU A 10 7.46 -8.58 14.34
CA GLU A 10 8.42 -7.51 14.53
C GLU A 10 7.73 -6.14 14.52
N GLU A 11 8.31 -5.19 15.26
CA GLU A 11 7.82 -3.81 15.23
C GLU A 11 8.05 -3.17 13.85
N SER A 12 7.07 -2.39 13.40
CA SER A 12 7.18 -1.68 12.12
C SER A 12 8.27 -0.61 12.18
N ILE A 13 9.35 -0.80 11.44
CA ILE A 13 10.44 0.18 11.28
C ILE A 13 9.90 1.56 10.86
N THR A 14 8.89 1.60 9.97
CA THR A 14 8.25 2.86 9.55
C THR A 14 7.60 3.59 10.72
N LEU A 15 6.89 2.88 11.58
CA LEU A 15 6.24 3.46 12.76
C LEU A 15 7.26 3.90 13.80
N ALA A 16 8.31 3.12 14.04
CA ALA A 16 9.39 3.45 14.97
C ALA A 16 10.12 4.74 14.56
N ILE A 17 10.48 4.88 13.29
CA ILE A 17 11.13 6.10 12.78
C ILE A 17 10.19 7.31 12.84
N THR A 18 8.91 7.12 12.53
CA THR A 18 7.93 8.21 12.62
C THR A 18 7.76 8.66 14.08
N ALA A 19 7.69 7.75 15.02
CA ALA A 19 7.61 8.03 16.45
C ALA A 19 8.86 8.81 16.93
N LEU A 20 10.06 8.34 16.57
CA LEU A 20 11.32 9.00 16.90
C LEU A 20 11.41 10.43 16.33
N ALA A 21 11.02 10.60 15.05
CA ALA A 21 10.98 11.92 14.43
C ALA A 21 10.02 12.88 15.16
N ASN A 22 8.85 12.39 15.59
CA ASN A 22 7.89 13.18 16.36
C ASN A 22 8.39 13.50 17.77
N GLU A 23 9.07 12.57 18.44
CA GLU A 23 9.71 12.80 19.73
C GLU A 23 10.78 13.90 19.66
N LEU A 24 11.64 13.85 18.64
CA LEU A 24 12.67 14.88 18.43
C LEU A 24 12.04 16.25 18.13
N LYS A 25 10.98 16.31 17.31
CA LYS A 25 10.21 17.54 17.09
C LYS A 25 9.62 18.10 18.38
N ALA A 26 9.05 17.26 19.22
CA ALA A 26 8.48 17.66 20.51
C ALA A 26 9.56 18.23 21.48
N LYS A 27 10.81 17.81 21.31
CA LYS A 27 11.98 18.38 22.04
C LYS A 27 12.51 19.68 21.43
N GLY A 28 11.87 20.21 20.38
CA GLY A 28 12.26 21.46 19.72
C GLY A 28 13.31 21.30 18.61
N GLU A 29 13.64 20.08 18.20
CA GLU A 29 14.57 19.81 17.10
C GLU A 29 13.89 20.11 15.74
N ASP A 30 14.63 20.76 14.83
CA ASP A 30 14.16 21.06 13.47
C ASP A 30 14.22 19.82 12.56
N VAL A 31 13.41 18.80 12.86
CA VAL A 31 13.38 17.55 12.12
C VAL A 31 12.45 17.65 10.91
N ILE A 32 12.98 17.29 9.74
CA ILE A 32 12.18 17.08 8.52
C ILE A 32 11.92 15.58 8.37
N SER A 33 10.64 15.21 8.34
CA SER A 33 10.26 13.80 8.25
C SER A 33 9.65 13.46 6.89
N PHE A 34 10.28 12.53 6.19
CA PHE A 34 9.80 11.88 4.96
C PHE A 34 9.38 10.42 5.22
N SER A 35 9.13 10.05 6.48
CA SER A 35 8.75 8.69 6.86
C SER A 35 7.26 8.41 6.69
N ALA A 36 6.42 9.45 6.67
CA ALA A 36 4.96 9.30 6.65
C ALA A 36 4.46 8.55 5.41
N GLY A 37 3.56 7.63 5.65
CA GLY A 37 2.88 6.86 4.59
C GLY A 37 1.45 7.34 4.35
N GLU A 38 1.18 8.63 4.49
CA GLU A 38 -0.17 9.21 4.33
C GLU A 38 -0.12 10.54 3.59
N PRO A 39 -1.20 10.91 2.84
CA PRO A 39 -1.31 12.21 2.23
C PRO A 39 -1.28 13.35 3.27
N ASP A 40 -0.66 14.47 2.92
CA ASP A 40 -0.66 15.72 3.69
C ASP A 40 -1.87 16.62 3.39
N PHE A 41 -2.80 16.11 2.60
CA PHE A 41 -4.06 16.75 2.27
C PHE A 41 -5.15 16.39 3.29
N ASP A 42 -6.08 17.30 3.45
CA ASP A 42 -7.30 17.04 4.20
C ASP A 42 -8.25 16.12 3.43
N THR A 43 -9.04 15.35 4.17
CA THR A 43 -10.17 14.61 3.60
C THR A 43 -11.12 15.57 2.89
N PRO A 44 -11.55 15.30 1.65
CA PRO A 44 -12.49 16.15 0.91
C PRO A 44 -13.74 16.52 1.70
N GLN A 45 -14.20 17.76 1.54
CA GLN A 45 -15.34 18.27 2.31
C GLN A 45 -16.63 17.48 2.06
N THR A 46 -16.82 16.95 0.86
CA THR A 46 -17.95 16.07 0.50
C THR A 46 -18.01 14.84 1.40
N ILE A 47 -16.87 14.19 1.65
CA ILE A 47 -16.77 13.04 2.58
C ILE A 47 -17.11 13.46 4.01
N LYS A 48 -16.55 14.60 4.48
CA LYS A 48 -16.83 15.14 5.83
C LYS A 48 -18.30 15.43 6.02
N ASN A 49 -18.94 16.05 5.03
CA ASN A 49 -20.37 16.39 5.07
C ASN A 49 -21.23 15.12 5.12
N ALA A 50 -20.89 14.07 4.38
CA ALA A 50 -21.61 12.80 4.44
C ALA A 50 -21.50 12.13 5.82
N ALA A 51 -20.33 12.24 6.47
CA ALA A 51 -20.16 11.76 7.84
C ALA A 51 -21.02 12.54 8.85
N ILE A 52 -21.03 13.87 8.76
CA ILE A 52 -21.86 14.75 9.61
C ILE A 52 -23.34 14.39 9.43
N ALA A 53 -23.81 14.29 8.20
CA ALA A 53 -25.19 13.90 7.91
C ALA A 53 -25.55 12.50 8.46
N ALA A 54 -24.61 11.56 8.41
CA ALA A 54 -24.81 10.22 9.00
C ALA A 54 -24.92 10.26 10.54
N ILE A 55 -24.12 11.12 11.19
CA ILE A 55 -24.19 11.34 12.63
C ILE A 55 -25.54 11.93 13.01
N GLU A 56 -25.98 12.99 12.33
CA GLU A 56 -27.25 13.68 12.56
C GLU A 56 -28.47 12.77 12.34
N LYS A 57 -28.39 11.86 11.36
CA LYS A 57 -29.41 10.83 11.09
C LYS A 57 -29.41 9.67 12.10
N GLY A 58 -28.48 9.66 13.05
CA GLY A 58 -28.39 8.60 14.05
C GLY A 58 -27.84 7.26 13.52
N CYS A 59 -27.01 7.27 12.49
CA CYS A 59 -26.42 6.06 11.88
C CYS A 59 -25.34 5.39 12.75
N GLY A 60 -25.41 5.50 14.08
CA GLY A 60 -24.44 4.96 15.04
C GLY A 60 -24.74 3.53 15.52
N LYS A 61 -25.53 2.75 14.79
CA LYS A 61 -25.89 1.37 15.16
C LYS A 61 -25.02 0.35 14.42
N TYR A 62 -25.02 -0.90 14.93
CA TYR A 62 -24.41 -2.02 14.18
C TYR A 62 -25.03 -2.15 12.80
N THR A 63 -24.19 -2.50 11.83
CA THR A 63 -24.61 -2.79 10.45
C THR A 63 -24.41 -4.27 10.12
N ALA A 64 -24.77 -4.68 8.92
CA ALA A 64 -24.34 -5.97 8.40
C ALA A 64 -22.81 -6.03 8.39
N VAL A 65 -22.24 -7.20 8.70
CA VAL A 65 -20.78 -7.43 8.78
C VAL A 65 -20.07 -6.99 7.50
N ALA A 66 -20.63 -7.34 6.33
CA ALA A 66 -20.03 -6.98 5.03
C ALA A 66 -20.12 -5.48 4.69
N GLY A 67 -20.97 -4.74 5.36
CA GLY A 67 -21.27 -3.33 5.10
C GLY A 67 -22.75 -3.09 4.80
N ILE A 68 -23.15 -1.81 4.80
CA ILE A 68 -24.51 -1.41 4.41
C ILE A 68 -24.72 -1.62 2.90
N ALA A 69 -25.96 -1.86 2.48
CA ALA A 69 -26.29 -2.13 1.07
C ALA A 69 -25.79 -1.03 0.13
N ASP A 70 -25.93 0.24 0.53
CA ASP A 70 -25.55 1.39 -0.28
C ASP A 70 -24.04 1.47 -0.52
N VAL A 71 -23.20 1.20 0.50
CA VAL A 71 -21.74 1.21 0.34
C VAL A 71 -21.27 0.03 -0.52
N LEU A 72 -21.87 -1.16 -0.36
CA LEU A 72 -21.56 -2.31 -1.22
C LEU A 72 -21.93 -2.02 -2.68
N LYS A 73 -23.06 -1.34 -2.92
CA LYS A 73 -23.48 -0.92 -4.26
C LYS A 73 -22.54 0.13 -4.85
N ALA A 74 -22.10 1.09 -4.04
CA ALA A 74 -21.14 2.10 -4.47
C ALA A 74 -19.79 1.47 -4.86
N ILE A 75 -19.28 0.51 -4.07
CA ILE A 75 -18.06 -0.26 -4.39
C ILE A 75 -18.25 -1.05 -5.70
N GLN A 76 -19.39 -1.74 -5.87
CA GLN A 76 -19.71 -2.48 -7.10
C GLN A 76 -19.65 -1.56 -8.32
N ASN A 77 -20.29 -0.40 -8.25
CA ASN A 77 -20.33 0.56 -9.33
C ASN A 77 -18.94 1.12 -9.65
N LYS A 78 -18.15 1.45 -8.62
CA LYS A 78 -16.75 1.92 -8.74
C LYS A 78 -15.89 0.88 -9.45
N LEU A 79 -15.93 -0.38 -9.01
CA LEU A 79 -15.16 -1.47 -9.61
C LEU A 79 -15.53 -1.69 -11.09
N LYS A 80 -16.81 -1.56 -11.43
CA LYS A 80 -17.25 -1.65 -12.81
C LYS A 80 -16.79 -0.46 -13.65
N LYS A 81 -16.93 0.77 -13.14
CA LYS A 81 -16.61 2.01 -13.85
C LYS A 81 -15.11 2.19 -14.04
N ASP A 82 -14.34 2.04 -12.96
CA ASP A 82 -12.93 2.43 -12.92
C ASP A 82 -11.99 1.28 -13.28
N ASN A 83 -12.36 0.02 -12.95
CA ASN A 83 -11.49 -1.14 -13.06
C ASN A 83 -11.96 -2.16 -14.10
N ASN A 84 -13.10 -1.93 -14.76
CA ASN A 84 -13.74 -2.90 -15.68
C ASN A 84 -14.00 -4.27 -15.02
N LEU A 85 -14.34 -4.27 -13.72
CA LEU A 85 -14.59 -5.48 -12.93
C LEU A 85 -16.07 -5.58 -12.54
N SER A 86 -16.69 -6.70 -12.87
CA SER A 86 -18.10 -6.97 -12.53
C SER A 86 -18.17 -7.96 -11.36
N TYR A 87 -18.59 -7.47 -10.20
CA TYR A 87 -18.85 -8.25 -9.00
C TYR A 87 -20.31 -8.10 -8.57
N GLU A 88 -20.85 -9.13 -7.91
CA GLU A 88 -22.10 -9.01 -7.16
C GLU A 88 -21.80 -8.40 -5.78
N THR A 89 -22.80 -7.74 -5.16
CA THR A 89 -22.62 -7.19 -3.80
C THR A 89 -22.29 -8.26 -2.76
N SER A 90 -22.71 -9.50 -2.99
CA SER A 90 -22.35 -10.67 -2.16
C SER A 90 -20.90 -11.13 -2.30
N GLU A 91 -20.17 -10.61 -3.29
CA GLU A 91 -18.76 -10.88 -3.57
C GLU A 91 -17.84 -9.77 -3.03
N ILE A 92 -18.42 -8.82 -2.27
CA ILE A 92 -17.73 -7.63 -1.71
C ILE A 92 -17.91 -7.59 -0.20
N ILE A 93 -16.88 -7.18 0.51
CA ILE A 93 -16.92 -6.92 1.95
C ILE A 93 -16.09 -5.68 2.29
N THR A 94 -16.61 -4.81 3.15
CA THR A 94 -15.86 -3.66 3.72
C THR A 94 -15.08 -4.10 4.95
N ASN A 95 -13.86 -3.56 5.12
CA ASN A 95 -12.94 -3.89 6.20
C ASN A 95 -12.36 -2.61 6.85
N VAL A 96 -11.75 -2.74 8.03
CA VAL A 96 -11.13 -1.63 8.79
C VAL A 96 -9.83 -1.18 8.12
N GLY A 97 -9.95 -0.63 6.90
CA GLY A 97 -8.86 -0.33 5.98
C GLY A 97 -8.37 -1.57 5.22
N ALA A 98 -7.67 -1.36 4.09
CA ALA A 98 -7.14 -2.46 3.27
C ALA A 98 -6.14 -3.36 4.02
N LYS A 99 -5.43 -2.84 5.02
CA LYS A 99 -4.59 -3.66 5.90
C LYS A 99 -5.39 -4.78 6.56
N HIS A 100 -6.61 -4.50 7.00
CA HIS A 100 -7.49 -5.50 7.61
C HIS A 100 -8.01 -6.50 6.56
N SER A 101 -8.31 -6.04 5.33
CA SER A 101 -8.67 -6.94 4.23
C SER A 101 -7.56 -7.96 3.95
N LEU A 102 -6.30 -7.49 3.87
CA LEU A 102 -5.13 -8.35 3.67
C LEU A 102 -4.95 -9.33 4.82
N PHE A 103 -5.02 -8.83 6.06
CA PHE A 103 -4.86 -9.64 7.26
C PHE A 103 -5.91 -10.77 7.31
N GLU A 104 -7.19 -10.42 7.15
CA GLU A 104 -8.27 -11.41 7.19
C GLU A 104 -8.22 -12.42 6.03
N CYS A 105 -7.78 -11.98 4.82
CA CYS A 105 -7.56 -12.90 3.72
C CYS A 105 -6.46 -13.91 4.04
N ILE A 106 -5.33 -13.44 4.58
CA ILE A 106 -4.18 -14.30 4.92
C ILE A 106 -4.59 -15.27 6.01
N GLU A 107 -5.26 -14.82 7.09
CA GLU A 107 -5.77 -15.68 8.17
C GLU A 107 -6.76 -16.75 7.68
N CYS A 108 -7.53 -16.46 6.61
CA CYS A 108 -8.48 -17.42 6.04
C CYS A 108 -7.87 -18.37 5.02
N LEU A 109 -6.69 -18.07 4.47
CA LEU A 109 -6.11 -18.80 3.34
C LEU A 109 -4.81 -19.55 3.70
N VAL A 110 -4.07 -19.09 4.70
CA VAL A 110 -2.71 -19.55 5.01
C VAL A 110 -2.69 -20.31 6.33
N GLU A 111 -2.03 -21.43 6.32
CA GLU A 111 -1.74 -22.27 7.49
C GLU A 111 -0.27 -22.70 7.51
N GLU A 112 0.15 -23.39 8.56
CA GLU A 112 1.52 -23.88 8.71
C GLU A 112 1.95 -24.75 7.52
N GLY A 113 3.08 -24.37 6.91
CA GLY A 113 3.64 -25.04 5.74
C GLY A 113 3.28 -24.42 4.40
N ASP A 114 2.30 -23.53 4.35
CA ASP A 114 1.95 -22.79 3.12
C ASP A 114 2.99 -21.70 2.79
N GLU A 115 3.25 -21.49 1.52
CA GLU A 115 4.17 -20.45 1.03
C GLU A 115 3.38 -19.30 0.38
N VAL A 116 3.81 -18.07 0.70
CA VAL A 116 3.28 -16.84 0.12
C VAL A 116 4.39 -16.11 -0.62
N ILE A 117 4.26 -15.98 -1.93
CA ILE A 117 5.21 -15.24 -2.76
C ILE A 117 4.97 -13.73 -2.59
N ILE A 118 6.03 -13.01 -2.25
CA ILE A 118 6.03 -11.56 -2.02
C ILE A 118 7.15 -10.95 -2.86
N PRO A 119 6.82 -10.18 -3.94
CA PRO A 119 7.83 -9.39 -4.65
C PRO A 119 8.49 -8.36 -3.74
N SER A 120 9.81 -8.27 -3.78
CA SER A 120 10.64 -7.33 -3.01
C SER A 120 11.18 -6.24 -3.96
N PRO A 121 11.21 -4.96 -3.56
CA PRO A 121 10.79 -4.43 -2.27
C PRO A 121 9.27 -4.45 -2.08
N TYR A 122 8.84 -4.67 -0.85
CA TYR A 122 7.45 -4.88 -0.47
C TYR A 122 7.01 -3.94 0.66
N TRP A 123 5.71 -3.76 0.85
CA TRP A 123 5.20 -3.09 2.03
C TRP A 123 5.46 -3.91 3.30
N VAL A 124 6.06 -3.26 4.29
CA VAL A 124 6.59 -3.85 5.54
C VAL A 124 5.64 -4.82 6.28
N SER A 125 4.33 -4.68 6.07
CA SER A 125 3.35 -5.52 6.79
C SER A 125 3.06 -6.86 6.13
N TYR A 126 3.42 -7.08 4.86
CA TYR A 126 3.09 -8.34 4.18
C TYR A 126 3.75 -9.56 4.81
N PRO A 127 5.08 -9.60 5.01
CA PRO A 127 5.70 -10.78 5.60
C PRO A 127 5.23 -11.03 7.04
N GLU A 128 4.96 -9.98 7.80
CA GLU A 128 4.50 -10.11 9.18
C GLU A 128 3.11 -10.77 9.29
N MET A 129 2.19 -10.41 8.38
CA MET A 129 0.88 -11.07 8.32
C MET A 129 1.00 -12.56 7.96
N VAL A 130 1.89 -12.89 7.03
CA VAL A 130 2.14 -14.27 6.61
C VAL A 130 2.74 -15.09 7.76
N LYS A 131 3.75 -14.56 8.44
CA LYS A 131 4.39 -15.21 9.62
C LYS A 131 3.35 -15.41 10.74
N PHE A 132 2.49 -14.40 10.99
CA PHE A 132 1.47 -14.49 12.03
C PHE A 132 0.45 -15.60 11.75
N ALA A 133 0.06 -15.81 10.50
CA ALA A 133 -0.80 -16.91 10.09
C ALA A 133 -0.11 -18.29 10.08
N GLY A 134 1.20 -18.35 10.33
CA GLY A 134 2.01 -19.58 10.31
C GLY A 134 2.60 -19.93 8.94
N GLY A 135 2.37 -19.11 7.93
CA GLY A 135 2.92 -19.31 6.59
C GLY A 135 4.37 -18.85 6.46
N LYS A 136 4.99 -19.24 5.35
CA LYS A 136 6.36 -18.90 4.99
C LYS A 136 6.38 -17.85 3.87
N PRO A 137 6.89 -16.63 4.11
CA PRO A 137 7.16 -15.67 3.05
C PRO A 137 8.26 -16.20 2.10
N VAL A 138 8.01 -16.10 0.78
CA VAL A 138 8.98 -16.42 -0.28
C VAL A 138 9.20 -15.17 -1.09
N PHE A 139 10.40 -14.61 -1.03
CA PHE A 139 10.70 -13.34 -1.69
C PHE A 139 11.23 -13.54 -3.10
N ILE A 140 10.77 -12.68 -4.03
CA ILE A 140 11.32 -12.55 -5.37
C ILE A 140 11.84 -11.13 -5.51
N GLU A 141 13.13 -10.97 -5.68
CA GLU A 141 13.76 -9.66 -5.80
C GLU A 141 13.45 -9.02 -7.17
N GLY A 142 12.85 -7.83 -7.13
CA GLY A 142 12.72 -6.95 -8.28
C GLY A 142 13.98 -6.10 -8.47
N LEU A 143 14.44 -5.96 -9.72
CA LEU A 143 15.64 -5.19 -10.02
C LEU A 143 15.30 -3.73 -10.35
N GLU A 144 16.14 -2.79 -9.91
CA GLU A 144 15.96 -1.35 -10.16
C GLU A 144 15.79 -1.03 -11.65
N GLU A 145 16.56 -1.68 -12.51
CA GLU A 145 16.51 -1.53 -13.98
C GLU A 145 15.14 -1.92 -14.59
N ASN A 146 14.38 -2.77 -13.89
CA ASN A 146 13.02 -3.20 -14.29
C ASN A 146 11.92 -2.50 -13.45
N GLY A 147 12.24 -1.38 -12.81
CA GLY A 147 11.31 -0.70 -11.90
C GLY A 147 10.92 -1.52 -10.68
N PHE A 148 11.78 -2.43 -10.23
CA PHE A 148 11.55 -3.36 -9.12
C PHE A 148 10.34 -4.28 -9.30
N LYS A 149 9.89 -4.46 -10.54
CA LYS A 149 8.82 -5.42 -10.89
C LYS A 149 9.40 -6.81 -11.12
N ILE A 150 8.66 -7.83 -10.71
CA ILE A 150 8.99 -9.21 -11.05
C ILE A 150 8.46 -9.55 -12.45
N ASN A 151 9.10 -10.48 -13.12
CA ASN A 151 8.65 -11.02 -14.40
C ASN A 151 8.13 -12.46 -14.26
N ALA A 152 7.51 -12.96 -15.34
CA ALA A 152 6.91 -14.29 -15.42
C ALA A 152 7.91 -15.42 -15.13
N GLU A 153 9.15 -15.31 -15.58
CA GLU A 153 10.18 -16.35 -15.39
C GLU A 153 10.64 -16.42 -13.92
N GLN A 154 10.79 -15.27 -13.27
CA GLN A 154 11.09 -15.21 -11.83
C GLN A 154 9.95 -15.85 -11.02
N LEU A 155 8.69 -15.51 -11.33
CA LEU A 155 7.54 -16.10 -10.69
C LEU A 155 7.49 -17.61 -10.88
N LYS A 156 7.66 -18.10 -12.11
CA LYS A 156 7.67 -19.53 -12.44
C LYS A 156 8.68 -20.32 -11.62
N LYS A 157 9.88 -19.76 -11.42
CA LYS A 157 10.95 -20.38 -10.61
C LYS A 157 10.65 -20.44 -9.12
N ALA A 158 9.87 -19.47 -8.61
CA ALA A 158 9.55 -19.39 -7.19
C ALA A 158 8.35 -20.26 -6.77
N ILE A 159 7.50 -20.66 -7.74
CA ILE A 159 6.32 -21.49 -7.46
C ILE A 159 6.74 -22.89 -7.06
N THR A 160 6.19 -23.36 -5.94
CA THR A 160 6.31 -24.73 -5.43
C THR A 160 4.91 -25.36 -5.21
N PRO A 161 4.83 -26.65 -4.92
CA PRO A 161 3.55 -27.27 -4.52
C PRO A 161 2.91 -26.68 -3.26
N LYS A 162 3.68 -25.94 -2.45
CA LYS A 162 3.24 -25.26 -1.21
C LYS A 162 2.80 -23.83 -1.44
N THR A 163 3.02 -23.27 -2.63
CA THR A 163 2.67 -21.89 -2.94
C THR A 163 1.16 -21.72 -2.94
N LYS A 164 0.64 -20.90 -2.05
CA LYS A 164 -0.78 -20.62 -1.84
C LYS A 164 -1.21 -19.28 -2.40
N ILE A 165 -0.37 -18.26 -2.20
CA ILE A 165 -0.69 -16.87 -2.52
C ILE A 165 0.46 -16.22 -3.27
N LEU A 166 0.13 -15.37 -4.25
CA LEU A 166 0.98 -14.32 -4.79
C LEU A 166 0.44 -12.98 -4.32
N MET A 167 1.28 -12.16 -3.68
CA MET A 167 0.94 -10.78 -3.35
C MET A 167 1.41 -9.84 -4.46
N LEU A 168 0.52 -9.01 -4.98
CA LEU A 168 0.85 -7.95 -5.93
C LEU A 168 0.42 -6.61 -5.35
N ASN A 169 1.28 -5.59 -5.47
CA ASN A 169 0.97 -4.23 -5.09
C ASN A 169 1.31 -3.29 -6.27
N SER A 170 0.30 -2.69 -6.88
CA SER A 170 0.43 -1.78 -8.03
C SER A 170 -0.62 -0.67 -7.96
N PRO A 171 -0.23 0.59 -7.98
CA PRO A 171 1.13 1.13 -7.80
C PRO A 171 1.74 0.73 -6.47
N SER A 172 3.06 0.48 -6.44
CA SER A 172 3.71 -0.17 -5.31
C SER A 172 4.16 0.80 -4.19
N ASN A 173 4.21 0.32 -2.98
CA ASN A 173 4.95 0.90 -1.86
C ASN A 173 6.10 -0.07 -1.50
N PRO A 174 7.39 0.33 -1.61
CA PRO A 174 7.90 1.71 -1.49
C PRO A 174 8.26 2.42 -2.81
N VAL A 175 8.12 1.80 -3.99
CA VAL A 175 8.74 2.27 -5.22
C VAL A 175 7.84 3.19 -6.06
N GLY A 176 6.53 2.92 -6.09
CA GLY A 176 5.59 3.61 -6.97
C GLY A 176 5.53 3.04 -8.39
N SER A 177 6.08 1.86 -8.64
CA SER A 177 6.01 1.18 -9.93
C SER A 177 4.60 0.71 -10.24
N ILE A 178 4.24 0.77 -11.52
CA ILE A 178 2.96 0.27 -12.05
C ILE A 178 3.24 -0.86 -13.03
N TYR A 179 2.54 -1.98 -12.87
CA TYR A 179 2.53 -3.05 -13.86
C TYR A 179 1.62 -2.65 -15.03
N ASN A 180 2.12 -2.78 -16.25
CA ASN A 180 1.29 -2.62 -17.45
C ASN A 180 0.49 -3.89 -17.76
N LYS A 181 -0.41 -3.83 -18.74
CA LYS A 181 -1.30 -4.93 -19.10
C LYS A 181 -0.56 -6.18 -19.56
N GLU A 182 0.49 -6.03 -20.35
CA GLU A 182 1.29 -7.13 -20.90
C GLU A 182 2.05 -7.85 -19.78
N GLU A 183 2.62 -7.12 -18.84
CA GLU A 183 3.30 -7.67 -17.66
C GLU A 183 2.32 -8.46 -16.80
N LEU A 184 1.12 -7.90 -16.52
CA LEU A 184 0.09 -8.58 -15.75
C LEU A 184 -0.45 -9.84 -16.46
N LEU A 185 -0.65 -9.79 -17.78
CA LEU A 185 -1.04 -10.96 -18.59
C LEU A 185 0.03 -12.05 -18.54
N SER A 186 1.31 -11.70 -18.60
CA SER A 186 2.41 -12.67 -18.50
C SER A 186 2.43 -13.39 -17.15
N ILE A 187 2.20 -12.65 -16.06
CA ILE A 187 2.06 -13.21 -14.70
C ILE A 187 0.82 -14.11 -14.62
N ALA A 188 -0.33 -13.64 -15.12
CA ALA A 188 -1.59 -14.41 -15.10
C ALA A 188 -1.45 -15.74 -15.83
N LYS A 189 -0.73 -15.77 -16.96
CA LYS A 189 -0.47 -16.99 -17.74
C LYS A 189 0.35 -18.03 -16.96
N ILE A 190 1.33 -17.62 -16.18
CA ILE A 190 2.12 -18.54 -15.32
C ILE A 190 1.25 -19.19 -14.25
N LEU A 191 0.21 -18.50 -13.79
CA LEU A 191 -0.69 -18.99 -12.75
C LEU A 191 -1.77 -19.94 -13.30
N GLU A 192 -1.97 -20.04 -14.63
CA GLU A 192 -2.93 -20.95 -15.23
C GLU A 192 -2.66 -22.41 -14.80
N GLY A 193 -3.71 -23.17 -14.50
CA GLY A 193 -3.60 -24.54 -14.02
C GLY A 193 -3.17 -24.68 -12.55
N THR A 194 -2.77 -23.59 -11.87
CA THR A 194 -2.47 -23.60 -10.44
C THR A 194 -3.69 -23.22 -9.59
N LYS A 195 -3.61 -23.50 -8.28
CA LYS A 195 -4.59 -23.05 -7.28
C LYS A 195 -4.17 -21.76 -6.55
N ILE A 196 -3.10 -21.12 -7.00
CA ILE A 196 -2.56 -19.92 -6.38
C ILE A 196 -3.56 -18.77 -6.48
N ILE A 197 -3.85 -18.15 -5.34
CA ILE A 197 -4.69 -16.95 -5.23
C ILE A 197 -3.79 -15.72 -5.33
N VAL A 198 -4.29 -14.67 -6.00
CA VAL A 198 -3.60 -13.38 -6.07
C VAL A 198 -4.28 -12.39 -5.13
N LEU A 199 -3.55 -11.87 -4.14
CA LEU A 199 -3.98 -10.71 -3.39
C LEU A 199 -3.43 -9.46 -4.11
N SER A 200 -4.32 -8.74 -4.80
CA SER A 200 -3.98 -7.53 -5.55
C SER A 200 -4.29 -6.30 -4.71
N ASP A 201 -3.24 -5.71 -4.10
CA ASP A 201 -3.33 -4.47 -3.34
C ASP A 201 -3.23 -3.28 -4.29
N GLU A 202 -4.38 -2.63 -4.53
CA GLU A 202 -4.56 -1.56 -5.52
C GLU A 202 -4.80 -0.19 -4.85
N MET A 203 -4.31 -0.03 -3.61
CA MET A 203 -4.57 1.13 -2.75
C MET A 203 -4.18 2.47 -3.40
N TYR A 204 -3.23 2.49 -4.32
CA TYR A 204 -2.72 3.69 -4.98
C TYR A 204 -3.25 3.89 -6.41
N GLU A 205 -4.24 3.16 -6.89
CA GLU A 205 -4.72 3.15 -8.27
C GLU A 205 -5.06 4.55 -8.85
N LYS A 206 -5.53 5.49 -8.01
CA LYS A 206 -5.86 6.87 -8.42
C LYS A 206 -4.64 7.80 -8.41
N LEU A 207 -3.54 7.41 -7.79
CA LEU A 207 -2.31 8.20 -7.70
C LEU A 207 -1.30 7.67 -8.72
N ARG A 208 -1.50 8.03 -9.97
CA ARG A 208 -0.67 7.67 -11.12
C ARG A 208 -0.29 8.91 -11.91
N TYR A 209 0.87 8.87 -12.57
CA TYR A 209 1.51 10.04 -13.17
C TYR A 209 1.87 9.78 -14.63
N ASP A 210 2.26 10.87 -15.35
CA ASP A 210 2.74 10.80 -16.73
C ASP A 210 1.73 10.11 -17.69
N GLY A 211 0.44 10.14 -17.37
CA GLY A 211 -0.59 9.50 -18.19
C GLY A 211 -0.62 7.96 -18.11
N PHE A 212 0.13 7.35 -17.19
CA PHE A 212 0.08 5.89 -17.01
C PHE A 212 -1.36 5.42 -16.76
N GLU A 213 -1.75 4.37 -17.46
CA GLU A 213 -3.02 3.70 -17.25
C GLU A 213 -2.88 2.65 -16.15
N PHE A 214 -3.75 2.71 -15.15
CA PHE A 214 -3.84 1.64 -14.16
C PHE A 214 -4.67 0.49 -14.71
N VAL A 215 -4.15 -0.72 -14.61
CA VAL A 215 -4.84 -1.95 -14.98
C VAL A 215 -4.97 -2.83 -13.73
N ALA A 216 -6.21 -3.14 -13.32
CA ALA A 216 -6.46 -4.08 -12.24
C ALA A 216 -6.06 -5.50 -12.67
N PHE A 217 -5.33 -6.24 -11.82
CA PHE A 217 -4.91 -7.60 -12.18
C PHE A 217 -6.10 -8.52 -12.51
N ALA A 218 -7.21 -8.39 -11.79
CA ALA A 218 -8.41 -9.16 -12.04
C ALA A 218 -9.04 -8.90 -13.44
N SER A 219 -8.73 -7.77 -14.09
CA SER A 219 -9.32 -7.39 -15.38
C SER A 219 -8.62 -7.98 -16.61
N VAL A 220 -7.42 -8.57 -16.45
CA VAL A 220 -6.61 -8.98 -17.60
C VAL A 220 -7.08 -10.28 -18.25
N SER A 221 -7.77 -11.15 -17.52
CA SER A 221 -8.38 -12.37 -18.05
C SER A 221 -9.45 -12.93 -17.10
N GLU A 222 -10.31 -13.84 -17.61
CA GLU A 222 -11.28 -14.56 -16.77
C GLU A 222 -10.58 -15.41 -15.70
N ASN A 223 -9.45 -16.04 -16.04
CA ASN A 223 -8.67 -16.81 -15.08
C ASN A 223 -8.12 -15.91 -13.97
N ALA A 224 -7.62 -14.71 -14.30
CA ALA A 224 -7.19 -13.72 -13.33
C ALA A 224 -8.35 -13.26 -12.43
N LEU A 225 -9.52 -12.96 -12.99
CA LEU A 225 -10.71 -12.57 -12.22
C LEU A 225 -11.09 -13.62 -11.17
N ASN A 226 -11.10 -14.90 -11.57
CA ASN A 226 -11.56 -15.99 -10.72
C ASN A 226 -10.61 -16.33 -9.56
N ARG A 227 -9.33 -15.98 -9.68
CA ARG A 227 -8.29 -16.22 -8.63
C ARG A 227 -7.92 -15.02 -7.81
N THR A 228 -8.41 -13.83 -8.16
CA THR A 228 -7.99 -12.59 -7.51
C THR A 228 -8.90 -12.22 -6.34
N VAL A 229 -8.28 -11.70 -5.30
CA VAL A 229 -8.90 -10.84 -4.31
C VAL A 229 -8.41 -9.42 -4.59
N THR A 230 -9.27 -8.59 -5.14
CA THR A 230 -9.01 -7.16 -5.34
C THR A 230 -9.18 -6.44 -4.02
N ILE A 231 -8.13 -5.78 -3.54
CA ILE A 231 -8.10 -5.08 -2.25
C ILE A 231 -7.83 -3.60 -2.50
N ASN A 232 -8.67 -2.74 -1.95
CA ASN A 232 -8.58 -1.31 -2.14
C ASN A 232 -9.23 -0.54 -0.98
N GLY A 233 -9.27 0.78 -1.05
CA GLY A 233 -9.88 1.66 -0.05
C GLY A 233 -9.66 3.14 -0.35
N LEU A 234 -10.02 3.99 0.59
CA LEU A 234 -9.96 5.44 0.43
C LEU A 234 -8.83 6.11 1.24
N SER A 235 -7.99 5.33 1.90
CA SER A 235 -6.93 5.88 2.76
C SER A 235 -5.99 6.83 2.02
N LYS A 236 -5.73 6.59 0.72
CA LYS A 236 -4.78 7.36 -0.07
C LYS A 236 -5.48 8.35 -1.00
N CYS A 237 -6.31 7.87 -1.91
CA CYS A 237 -7.02 8.75 -2.84
C CYS A 237 -8.04 9.68 -2.15
N GLY A 238 -8.65 9.26 -1.06
CA GLY A 238 -9.57 10.07 -0.26
C GLY A 238 -8.92 10.88 0.86
N ALA A 239 -7.58 10.82 1.00
CA ALA A 239 -6.84 11.43 2.11
C ALA A 239 -7.50 11.16 3.49
N MET A 240 -7.92 9.91 3.73
CA MET A 240 -8.68 9.52 4.92
C MET A 240 -8.13 8.25 5.61
N PRO A 241 -6.80 8.17 5.87
CA PRO A 241 -6.22 6.95 6.46
C PRO A 241 -6.74 6.67 7.86
N GLY A 242 -7.01 7.71 8.65
CA GLY A 242 -7.56 7.60 10.01
C GLY A 242 -9.02 7.13 10.09
N TRP A 243 -9.78 7.23 9.00
CA TRP A 243 -11.19 6.81 8.94
C TRP A 243 -11.36 5.30 8.81
N ARG A 244 -10.28 4.60 8.47
CA ARG A 244 -10.21 3.13 8.40
C ARG A 244 -11.23 2.52 7.43
N PHE A 245 -11.34 3.05 6.20
CA PHE A 245 -12.16 2.47 5.14
C PHE A 245 -11.32 1.69 4.14
N GLY A 246 -11.64 0.41 4.00
CA GLY A 246 -11.11 -0.49 2.97
C GLY A 246 -12.16 -1.50 2.57
N TYR A 247 -11.91 -2.20 1.49
CA TYR A 247 -12.77 -3.28 1.00
C TYR A 247 -11.96 -4.29 0.20
N MET A 248 -12.55 -5.46 0.04
CA MET A 248 -12.08 -6.45 -0.91
C MET A 248 -13.25 -7.01 -1.72
N ALA A 249 -12.93 -7.49 -2.92
CA ALA A 249 -13.86 -8.17 -3.82
C ALA A 249 -13.23 -9.42 -4.41
N SER A 250 -13.97 -10.53 -4.50
CA SER A 250 -13.48 -11.77 -5.09
C SER A 250 -14.64 -12.63 -5.61
N LYS A 251 -14.42 -13.35 -6.70
CA LYS A 251 -15.33 -14.38 -7.21
C LYS A 251 -15.38 -15.63 -6.30
N ASN A 252 -14.41 -15.78 -5.41
CA ASN A 252 -14.38 -16.87 -4.43
C ASN A 252 -15.36 -16.58 -3.27
N LYS A 253 -16.62 -16.98 -3.46
CA LYS A 253 -17.68 -16.79 -2.45
C LYS A 253 -17.40 -17.51 -1.14
N ALA A 254 -16.67 -18.62 -1.17
CA ALA A 254 -16.29 -19.35 0.04
C ALA A 254 -15.32 -18.51 0.89
N LEU A 255 -14.33 -17.85 0.26
CA LEU A 255 -13.42 -16.95 0.93
C LEU A 255 -14.16 -15.73 1.50
N ILE A 256 -15.01 -15.06 0.71
CA ILE A 256 -15.81 -13.92 1.20
C ILE A 256 -16.65 -14.33 2.42
N SER A 257 -17.24 -15.51 2.38
CA SER A 257 -18.01 -16.04 3.52
C SER A 257 -17.13 -16.33 4.75
N ALA A 258 -15.91 -16.86 4.55
CA ALA A 258 -14.95 -17.11 5.64
C ALA A 258 -14.50 -15.81 6.28
N VAL A 259 -14.09 -14.82 5.49
CA VAL A 259 -13.69 -13.50 5.97
C VAL A 259 -14.85 -12.81 6.71
N LYS A 260 -16.08 -12.89 6.18
CA LYS A 260 -17.25 -12.34 6.86
C LYS A 260 -17.48 -12.99 8.24
N ARG A 261 -17.24 -14.30 8.40
CA ARG A 261 -17.31 -14.96 9.70
C ARG A 261 -16.19 -14.47 10.63
N LEU A 262 -14.96 -14.37 10.13
CA LEU A 262 -13.82 -13.90 10.92
C LEU A 262 -14.03 -12.46 11.38
N GLN A 263 -14.40 -11.55 10.47
CA GLN A 263 -14.72 -10.15 10.81
C GLN A 263 -15.85 -10.05 11.81
N GLY A 264 -16.89 -10.90 11.70
CA GLY A 264 -18.00 -10.95 12.64
C GLY A 264 -17.58 -11.33 14.07
N GLN A 265 -16.47 -12.06 14.24
CA GLN A 265 -15.91 -12.43 15.55
C GLN A 265 -14.78 -11.49 16.02
N SER A 266 -14.29 -10.60 15.16
CA SER A 266 -13.23 -9.65 15.50
C SER A 266 -13.76 -8.23 15.69
N THR A 267 -14.17 -7.56 14.62
CA THR A 267 -14.59 -6.15 14.63
C THR A 267 -16.10 -5.96 14.46
N SER A 268 -16.86 -7.02 14.28
CA SER A 268 -18.29 -7.07 13.93
C SER A 268 -18.56 -6.47 12.54
N ASN A 269 -18.50 -5.16 12.42
CA ASN A 269 -18.58 -4.39 11.17
C ASN A 269 -17.63 -3.18 11.27
N ILE A 270 -17.30 -2.58 10.14
CA ILE A 270 -16.55 -1.31 10.17
C ILE A 270 -17.45 -0.19 10.72
N CYS A 271 -16.83 0.92 11.14
CA CYS A 271 -17.55 2.10 11.63
C CYS A 271 -18.70 2.48 10.68
N SER A 272 -19.93 2.52 11.20
CA SER A 272 -21.13 2.81 10.40
C SER A 272 -21.09 4.20 9.76
N ILE A 273 -20.59 5.20 10.48
CA ILE A 273 -20.43 6.57 9.95
C ILE A 273 -19.45 6.58 8.78
N THR A 274 -18.32 5.86 8.90
CA THR A 274 -17.34 5.76 7.82
C THR A 274 -17.91 5.11 6.58
N GLN A 275 -18.82 4.14 6.69
CA GLN A 275 -19.48 3.52 5.54
C GLN A 275 -20.28 4.56 4.75
N HIS A 276 -21.07 5.39 5.43
CA HIS A 276 -21.83 6.46 4.78
C HIS A 276 -20.91 7.53 4.18
N ALA A 277 -19.85 7.90 4.90
CA ALA A 277 -18.89 8.88 4.46
C ALA A 277 -18.13 8.46 3.17
N ALA A 278 -17.92 7.16 2.96
CA ALA A 278 -17.21 6.63 1.81
C ALA A 278 -18.03 6.69 0.50
N ILE A 279 -19.35 6.68 0.58
CA ILE A 279 -20.25 6.58 -0.59
C ILE A 279 -20.00 7.69 -1.63
N PRO A 280 -19.94 8.98 -1.29
CA PRO A 280 -19.69 10.04 -2.26
C PRO A 280 -18.37 9.85 -3.02
N ALA A 281 -17.29 9.49 -2.31
CA ALA A 281 -15.99 9.26 -2.95
C ALA A 281 -16.02 8.06 -3.92
N LEU A 282 -16.72 6.98 -3.55
CA LEU A 282 -16.89 5.79 -4.41
C LEU A 282 -17.75 6.10 -5.64
N ASN A 283 -18.70 7.03 -5.53
CA ASN A 283 -19.53 7.48 -6.63
C ASN A 283 -18.84 8.50 -7.56
N GLY A 284 -17.65 8.99 -7.19
CA GLY A 284 -16.88 9.95 -7.99
C GLY A 284 -17.16 11.42 -7.66
N GLU A 285 -17.90 11.71 -6.59
CA GLU A 285 -18.21 13.08 -6.17
C GLU A 285 -16.99 13.86 -5.65
N CYS A 286 -15.87 13.15 -5.41
CA CYS A 286 -14.59 13.71 -4.97
C CYS A 286 -13.50 13.65 -6.05
N ASP A 287 -13.83 13.27 -7.30
CA ASP A 287 -12.83 13.06 -8.37
C ASP A 287 -12.00 14.32 -8.66
N GLU A 288 -12.58 15.52 -8.54
CA GLU A 288 -11.83 16.77 -8.69
C GLU A 288 -10.80 17.00 -7.57
N ASP A 289 -11.15 16.70 -6.31
CA ASP A 289 -10.22 16.84 -5.18
C ASP A 289 -9.09 15.81 -5.26
N ILE A 290 -9.44 14.58 -5.66
CA ILE A 290 -8.46 13.51 -5.90
C ILE A 290 -7.49 13.91 -7.01
N GLU A 291 -7.98 14.48 -8.11
CA GLU A 291 -7.15 14.92 -9.24
C GLU A 291 -6.25 16.10 -8.87
N LYS A 292 -6.72 17.08 -8.11
CA LYS A 292 -5.89 18.18 -7.57
C LYS A 292 -4.75 17.63 -6.72
N MET A 293 -5.04 16.69 -5.83
CA MET A 293 -4.04 16.03 -4.99
C MET A 293 -3.04 15.21 -5.83
N ARG A 294 -3.52 14.45 -6.81
CA ARG A 294 -2.68 13.69 -7.74
C ARG A 294 -1.70 14.59 -8.48
N GLN A 295 -2.19 15.73 -9.04
CA GLN A 295 -1.34 16.70 -9.74
C GLN A 295 -0.30 17.35 -8.82
N ALA A 296 -0.65 17.62 -7.56
CA ALA A 296 0.31 18.13 -6.60
C ALA A 296 1.42 17.10 -6.30
N PHE A 297 1.05 15.82 -6.12
CA PHE A 297 2.04 14.76 -5.92
C PHE A 297 2.92 14.54 -7.15
N GLU A 298 2.39 14.63 -8.37
CA GLU A 298 3.19 14.53 -9.59
C GLU A 298 4.25 15.64 -9.66
N LYS A 299 3.87 16.90 -9.37
CA LYS A 299 4.81 18.03 -9.31
C LYS A 299 5.89 17.85 -8.23
N ARG A 300 5.50 17.38 -7.04
CA ARG A 300 6.42 17.12 -5.93
C ARG A 300 7.37 15.97 -6.23
N ARG A 301 6.89 14.90 -6.89
CA ARG A 301 7.74 13.83 -7.41
C ARG A 301 8.83 14.40 -8.31
N ASP A 302 8.44 15.18 -9.32
CA ASP A 302 9.36 15.73 -10.31
C ASP A 302 10.36 16.70 -9.66
N LEU A 303 9.91 17.53 -8.72
CA LEU A 303 10.78 18.39 -7.92
C LEU A 303 11.83 17.56 -7.16
N ALA A 304 11.38 16.56 -6.41
CA ALA A 304 12.26 15.72 -5.60
C ALA A 304 13.25 14.92 -6.47
N LEU A 305 12.80 14.34 -7.59
CA LEU A 305 13.65 13.62 -8.54
C LEU A 305 14.73 14.53 -9.13
N ASN A 306 14.35 15.72 -9.60
CA ASN A 306 15.30 16.67 -10.19
C ASN A 306 16.40 17.04 -9.21
N MET A 307 16.10 17.19 -7.93
CA MET A 307 17.08 17.49 -6.90
C MET A 307 17.97 16.27 -6.56
N LEU A 308 17.35 15.08 -6.39
CA LEU A 308 18.09 13.86 -6.06
C LEU A 308 19.05 13.43 -7.18
N HIS A 309 18.67 13.59 -8.46
CA HIS A 309 19.54 13.29 -9.59
C HIS A 309 20.82 14.13 -9.67
N GLN A 310 20.88 15.27 -8.94
CA GLN A 310 22.09 16.09 -8.85
C GLN A 310 23.06 15.59 -7.76
N ILE A 311 22.64 14.65 -6.91
CA ILE A 311 23.46 14.11 -5.85
C ILE A 311 24.29 12.93 -6.38
N PRO A 312 25.63 12.96 -6.28
CA PRO A 312 26.47 11.88 -6.79
C PRO A 312 26.32 10.60 -5.97
N ASN A 313 26.59 9.48 -6.61
CA ASN A 313 26.62 8.12 -6.00
C ASN A 313 25.28 7.59 -5.47
N ILE A 314 24.15 8.21 -5.81
CA ILE A 314 22.83 7.66 -5.60
C ILE A 314 22.13 7.44 -6.94
N SER A 315 21.15 6.56 -6.97
CA SER A 315 20.18 6.43 -8.08
C SER A 315 18.76 6.35 -7.55
N VAL A 316 17.82 6.74 -8.36
CA VAL A 316 16.39 6.73 -8.03
C VAL A 316 15.61 6.33 -9.27
N TYR A 317 14.82 5.28 -9.17
CA TYR A 317 13.84 4.96 -10.19
C TYR A 317 12.72 6.02 -10.20
N LYS A 318 12.30 6.48 -11.40
CA LYS A 318 11.18 7.42 -11.53
C LYS A 318 9.86 6.69 -11.32
N PRO A 319 9.13 6.93 -10.21
CA PRO A 319 7.87 6.24 -9.96
C PRO A 319 6.76 6.71 -10.89
N GLU A 320 5.93 5.78 -11.33
CA GLU A 320 4.73 6.05 -12.11
C GLU A 320 3.50 6.32 -11.22
N GLY A 321 3.59 6.05 -9.91
CA GLY A 321 2.47 6.24 -8.98
C GLY A 321 2.88 6.33 -7.51
N ALA A 322 1.88 6.29 -6.63
CA ALA A 322 2.01 6.47 -5.17
C ALA A 322 2.61 7.86 -4.81
N PHE A 323 3.31 8.00 -3.69
CA PHE A 323 3.99 9.25 -3.30
C PHE A 323 5.31 8.97 -2.59
N TYR A 324 6.09 8.02 -3.13
CA TYR A 324 7.37 7.58 -2.59
C TYR A 324 8.46 7.61 -3.64
N LEU A 325 9.70 7.86 -3.18
CA LEU A 325 10.94 7.62 -3.90
C LEU A 325 11.74 6.57 -3.14
N PHE A 326 12.27 5.60 -3.86
CA PHE A 326 13.11 4.54 -3.30
C PHE A 326 14.54 4.77 -3.79
N VAL A 327 15.36 5.35 -2.90
CA VAL A 327 16.68 5.91 -3.22
C VAL A 327 17.77 4.88 -2.95
N ASN A 328 18.58 4.59 -3.94
CA ASN A 328 19.73 3.68 -3.86
C ASN A 328 20.94 4.39 -3.28
N THR A 329 21.50 3.87 -2.19
CA THR A 329 22.70 4.39 -1.50
C THR A 329 23.85 3.38 -1.46
N GLN A 330 23.76 2.25 -2.17
CA GLN A 330 24.72 1.15 -2.10
C GLN A 330 26.17 1.54 -2.41
N LYS A 331 26.38 2.62 -3.18
CA LYS A 331 27.73 3.17 -3.47
C LYS A 331 28.30 4.00 -2.32
N ILE A 332 27.49 4.34 -1.30
CA ILE A 332 27.83 5.17 -0.15
C ILE A 332 27.85 4.31 1.11
N GLU A 333 26.71 3.69 1.42
CA GLU A 333 26.52 2.80 2.55
C GLU A 333 25.49 1.72 2.17
N LYS A 334 25.84 0.46 2.39
CA LYS A 334 24.96 -0.68 2.12
C LYS A 334 24.01 -0.97 3.27
N ASP A 335 24.41 -0.65 4.49
CA ASP A 335 23.56 -0.75 5.68
C ASP A 335 22.61 0.45 5.73
N SER A 336 21.38 0.23 5.29
CA SER A 336 20.34 1.27 5.25
C SER A 336 19.91 1.76 6.63
N MET A 337 20.00 0.91 7.67
CA MET A 337 19.70 1.33 9.05
C MET A 337 20.74 2.34 9.53
N LYS A 338 22.02 2.02 9.36
CA LYS A 338 23.13 2.90 9.71
C LYS A 338 23.08 4.22 8.95
N PHE A 339 22.79 4.17 7.63
CA PHE A 339 22.64 5.38 6.81
C PHE A 339 21.53 6.29 7.35
N CYS A 340 20.32 5.73 7.54
CA CYS A 340 19.16 6.50 7.99
C CYS A 340 19.33 7.05 9.41
N GLN A 341 19.96 6.28 10.31
CA GLN A 341 20.23 6.72 11.67
C GLN A 341 21.21 7.92 11.68
N LYS A 342 22.34 7.81 10.96
CA LYS A 342 23.30 8.91 10.85
C LYS A 342 22.68 10.17 10.20
N LEU A 343 21.84 9.98 9.15
CA LEU A 343 21.15 11.09 8.50
C LEU A 343 20.22 11.83 9.49
N LEU A 344 19.48 11.09 10.31
CA LEU A 344 18.62 11.68 11.34
C LEU A 344 19.43 12.39 12.44
N GLU A 345 20.52 11.78 12.91
CA GLU A 345 21.36 12.34 13.96
C GLU A 345 22.08 13.63 13.52
N GLN A 346 22.65 13.64 12.30
CA GLN A 346 23.52 14.73 11.83
C GLN A 346 22.74 15.85 11.14
N GLU A 347 21.76 15.50 10.30
CA GLU A 347 21.05 16.47 9.45
C GLU A 347 19.57 16.62 9.82
N LYS A 348 19.08 15.88 10.84
CA LYS A 348 17.69 15.94 11.29
C LYS A 348 16.68 15.64 10.17
N VAL A 349 17.01 14.68 9.32
CA VAL A 349 16.11 14.18 8.26
C VAL A 349 15.76 12.72 8.54
N ALA A 350 14.46 12.44 8.69
CA ALA A 350 13.94 11.10 8.91
C ALA A 350 13.43 10.49 7.60
N VAL A 351 14.02 9.37 7.17
CA VAL A 351 13.62 8.54 6.04
C VAL A 351 13.48 7.09 6.51
N VAL A 352 12.85 6.22 5.73
CA VAL A 352 12.65 4.82 6.14
C VAL A 352 13.69 3.93 5.47
N PRO A 353 14.49 3.15 6.23
CA PRO A 353 15.53 2.28 5.68
C PRO A 353 14.95 1.16 4.81
N GLY A 354 15.65 0.85 3.73
CA GLY A 354 15.22 -0.11 2.72
C GLY A 354 15.12 -1.54 3.22
N ILE A 355 15.91 -1.91 4.24
CA ILE A 355 15.84 -3.24 4.86
C ILE A 355 14.41 -3.56 5.37
N GLY A 356 13.66 -2.56 5.85
CA GLY A 356 12.27 -2.72 6.26
C GLY A 356 11.33 -3.09 5.11
N PHE A 357 11.73 -2.87 3.86
CA PHE A 357 11.03 -3.27 2.64
C PHE A 357 11.67 -4.49 1.98
N GLY A 358 12.59 -5.17 2.67
CA GLY A 358 13.30 -6.34 2.17
C GLY A 358 14.42 -6.03 1.17
N MET A 359 14.95 -4.80 1.15
CA MET A 359 16.02 -4.41 0.23
C MET A 359 16.99 -3.42 0.90
N ASP A 360 18.13 -3.93 1.34
CA ASP A 360 19.15 -3.12 2.01
C ASP A 360 19.93 -2.25 1.01
N GLY A 361 20.58 -1.18 1.51
CA GLY A 361 21.27 -0.21 0.66
C GLY A 361 20.35 0.79 -0.04
N TYR A 362 19.11 0.91 0.39
CA TYR A 362 18.11 1.88 -0.09
C TYR A 362 17.46 2.60 1.08
N PHE A 363 16.77 3.71 0.79
CA PHE A 363 15.80 4.28 1.72
C PHE A 363 14.55 4.76 0.97
N ARG A 364 13.40 4.73 1.66
CA ARG A 364 12.16 5.31 1.15
C ARG A 364 12.00 6.75 1.64
N LEU A 365 11.76 7.67 0.72
CA LEU A 365 11.39 9.06 0.94
C LEU A 365 9.94 9.27 0.49
N SER A 366 9.07 9.75 1.38
CA SER A 366 7.71 10.18 1.05
C SER A 366 7.71 11.65 0.67
N TYR A 367 7.17 12.01 -0.51
CA TYR A 367 6.99 13.40 -0.91
C TYR A 367 5.57 13.94 -0.60
N ALA A 368 4.85 13.25 0.28
CA ALA A 368 3.58 13.74 0.81
C ALA A 368 3.82 14.80 1.91
N THR A 369 4.37 15.95 1.50
CA THR A 369 4.66 17.12 2.34
C THR A 369 4.83 18.36 1.46
N SER A 370 5.05 19.56 2.04
CA SER A 370 5.19 20.80 1.26
C SER A 370 6.46 20.84 0.39
N ASP A 371 6.40 21.62 -0.70
CA ASP A 371 7.52 21.83 -1.61
C ASP A 371 8.75 22.40 -0.89
N GLU A 372 8.55 23.27 0.12
CA GLU A 372 9.63 23.86 0.93
C GLU A 372 10.34 22.79 1.76
N LEU A 373 9.58 21.89 2.40
CA LEU A 373 10.15 20.79 3.17
C LEU A 373 10.89 19.79 2.29
N ILE A 374 10.36 19.52 1.08
CA ILE A 374 11.04 18.67 0.10
C ILE A 374 12.42 19.27 -0.25
N LYS A 375 12.46 20.56 -0.63
CA LYS A 375 13.70 21.25 -0.98
C LYS A 375 14.70 21.20 0.17
N LYS A 376 14.29 21.70 1.35
CA LYS A 376 15.15 21.76 2.54
C LYS A 376 15.66 20.38 2.95
N GLY A 377 14.81 19.36 2.91
CA GLY A 377 15.18 18.01 3.31
C GLY A 377 16.15 17.36 2.32
N ILE A 378 15.96 17.54 1.01
CA ILE A 378 16.88 16.99 0.00
C ILE A 378 18.24 17.73 0.02
N GLU A 379 18.26 19.04 0.27
CA GLU A 379 19.51 19.80 0.50
C GLU A 379 20.29 19.22 1.69
N ARG A 380 19.63 18.89 2.80
CA ARG A 380 20.26 18.24 3.96
C ARG A 380 20.77 16.83 3.61
N ILE A 381 20.01 16.04 2.83
CA ILE A 381 20.48 14.75 2.33
C ILE A 381 21.74 14.92 1.47
N ALA A 382 21.77 15.91 0.58
CA ALA A 382 22.94 16.21 -0.26
C ALA A 382 24.17 16.58 0.59
N ASN A 383 24.00 17.43 1.61
CA ASN A 383 25.07 17.78 2.54
C ASN A 383 25.60 16.57 3.30
N PHE A 384 24.70 15.73 3.79
CA PHE A 384 25.06 14.49 4.48
C PHE A 384 25.90 13.57 3.59
N ILE A 385 25.42 13.30 2.36
CA ILE A 385 26.11 12.43 1.42
C ILE A 385 27.50 12.98 1.05
N LYS A 386 27.63 14.29 0.82
CA LYS A 386 28.90 14.95 0.54
C LYS A 386 29.93 14.77 1.64
N ASN A 387 29.48 14.72 2.90
CA ASN A 387 30.33 14.65 4.09
C ASN A 387 30.37 13.24 4.71
N TYR A 388 29.74 12.24 4.08
CA TYR A 388 29.65 10.88 4.61
C TYR A 388 31.02 10.24 4.76
N LYS A 389 31.31 9.72 5.99
CA LYS A 389 32.55 9.01 6.33
C LYS A 389 32.27 7.64 6.93
#